data_2da012b4cf99a808cf3f272893dc2f67
#
_entry.id   2da012b4cf99a808cf3f272893dc2f67
#
_cell.length_a   1.000
_cell.length_b   1.000
_cell.length_c   1.000
_cell.angle_alpha   90.00
_cell.angle_beta   90.00
_cell.angle_gamma   90.00
#
_symmetry.space_group_name_H-M   'P 1'
#
loop_
_entity.id
_entity.type
_entity.pdbx_description
1 polymer ?
#
loop_
_entity_poly.entity_id
_entity_poly.type
_entity_poly.pdbx_seq_one_letter_code
_entity_poly.pdbx_strand_id
1 'polypeptide(L)' 'EFCEEIVLDTHILRWMRDVCGVPAPKNTPQNLMEYDDLARQCRYLMEIHYGDLTLAQADLLIWTKMSGRLD' A
#
# COMPACT_ATOMS: atom_id res chain seq x y z
N GLU A 1 4.05 -3.73 21.07
CA GLU A 1 4.26 -3.49 20.42
C GLU A 1 3.54 -3.22 19.50
N PHE A 2 3.60 -2.75 18.56
CA PHE A 2 2.85 -2.54 17.70
C PHE A 2 3.42 -2.87 16.54
N CYS A 3 2.78 -3.22 15.62
CA CYS A 3 3.32 -3.60 14.55
C CYS A 3 3.24 -2.65 13.58
N GLU A 4 4.03 -2.49 12.74
CA GLU A 4 3.94 -1.70 11.71
C GLU A 4 3.56 -2.50 10.61
N GLU A 5 2.47 -3.22 10.61
CA GLU A 5 2.00 -4.01 9.53
C GLU A 5 1.26 -3.19 8.56
N ILE A 6 1.41 -3.42 7.28
CA ILE A 6 0.67 -2.76 6.25
C ILE A 6 -0.53 -3.58 5.90
N VAL A 7 -1.68 -2.95 5.88
CA VAL A 7 -2.90 -3.64 5.49
C VAL A 7 -3.08 -3.43 4.01
N LEU A 8 -3.00 -4.50 3.24
CA LEU A 8 -3.13 -4.41 1.80
C LEU A 8 -4.60 -4.41 1.43
N ASP A 9 -5.20 -3.26 1.32
CA ASP A 9 -6.59 -3.19 0.90
C ASP A 9 -6.62 -2.76 -0.56
N THR A 10 -7.79 -2.60 -1.12
CA THR A 10 -7.91 -2.33 -2.53
C THR A 10 -7.28 -0.98 -2.90
N HIS A 11 -7.31 -0.02 -2.00
CA HIS A 11 -6.72 1.28 -2.29
C HIS A 11 -5.21 1.17 -2.41
N ILE A 12 -4.59 0.42 -1.53
CA ILE A 12 -3.15 0.24 -1.56
C ILE A 12 -2.75 -0.52 -2.82
N LEU A 13 -3.48 -1.57 -3.16
CA LEU A 13 -3.16 -2.35 -4.34
C LEU A 13 -3.31 -1.51 -5.60
N ARG A 14 -4.34 -0.69 -5.65
CA ARG A 14 -4.56 0.17 -6.78
C ARG A 14 -3.43 1.19 -6.90
N TRP A 15 -3.00 1.73 -5.76
CA TRP A 15 -1.90 2.68 -5.76
C TRP A 15 -0.64 2.02 -6.33
N MET A 16 -0.38 0.78 -5.94
CA MET A 16 0.79 0.09 -6.45
C MET A 16 0.70 -0.11 -7.95
N ARG A 17 -0.48 -0.43 -8.46
CA ARG A 17 -0.62 -0.63 -9.90
C ARG A 17 -0.57 0.68 -10.67
N ASP A 18 -1.31 1.68 -10.20
CA ASP A 18 -1.49 2.89 -10.98
C ASP A 18 -0.37 3.90 -10.81
N VAL A 19 0.16 4.01 -9.63
CA VAL A 19 1.18 5.02 -9.37
C VAL A 19 2.57 4.44 -9.47
N CYS A 20 2.77 3.26 -8.89
CA CYS A 20 4.10 2.66 -8.86
C CYS A 20 4.38 1.77 -10.05
N GLY A 21 3.35 1.37 -10.77
CA GLY A 21 3.56 0.52 -11.94
C GLY A 21 3.90 -0.91 -11.58
N VAL A 22 3.53 -1.35 -10.40
CA VAL A 22 3.81 -2.71 -9.96
C VAL A 22 2.62 -3.58 -10.29
N PRO A 23 2.81 -4.78 -10.81
CA PRO A 23 1.69 -5.67 -11.13
C PRO A 23 1.10 -6.27 -9.86
N ALA A 24 0.21 -5.56 -9.23
CA ALA A 24 -0.46 -6.03 -8.03
C ALA A 24 -1.86 -6.54 -8.38
N PRO A 25 -2.37 -7.51 -7.61
CA PRO A 25 -3.70 -8.05 -7.89
C PRO A 25 -4.77 -7.04 -7.50
N LYS A 26 -5.98 -7.27 -7.99
CA LYS A 26 -7.08 -6.39 -7.67
C LYS A 26 -7.59 -6.63 -6.28
N ASN A 27 -7.49 -7.85 -5.80
CA ASN A 27 -7.98 -8.19 -4.48
C ASN A 27 -6.83 -8.59 -3.59
N THR A 28 -7.03 -8.46 -2.29
CA THR A 28 -6.00 -8.85 -1.34
C THR A 28 -5.73 -10.34 -1.45
N PRO A 29 -4.47 -10.74 -1.57
CA PRO A 29 -4.16 -12.16 -1.68
C PRO A 29 -4.53 -12.89 -0.41
N GLN A 30 -4.99 -14.12 -0.57
CA GLN A 30 -5.31 -14.94 0.59
C GLN A 30 -4.16 -15.85 0.93
N ASN A 31 -3.19 -15.97 0.05
CA ASN A 31 -2.02 -16.79 0.31
C ASN A 31 -1.05 -15.95 1.12
N LEU A 32 -0.61 -16.47 2.25
CA LEU A 32 0.26 -15.70 3.13
C LEU A 32 1.57 -15.32 2.49
N MET A 33 2.12 -16.16 1.63
CA MET A 33 3.37 -15.85 1.00
C MET A 33 3.21 -14.70 0.03
N GLU A 34 2.13 -14.70 -0.73
CA GLU A 34 1.88 -13.63 -1.67
C GLU A 34 1.59 -12.33 -0.94
N TYR A 35 0.83 -12.43 0.16
CA TYR A 35 0.52 -11.27 0.95
C TYR A 35 1.82 -10.66 1.50
N ASP A 36 2.68 -11.50 2.02
CA ASP A 36 3.91 -11.03 2.62
C ASP A 36 4.81 -10.38 1.58
N ASP A 37 4.90 -10.96 0.39
CA ASP A 37 5.69 -10.38 -0.67
C ASP A 37 5.15 -9.02 -1.07
N LEU A 38 3.86 -8.91 -1.24
CA LEU A 38 3.26 -7.64 -1.62
C LEU A 38 3.43 -6.61 -0.50
N ALA A 39 3.31 -7.04 0.74
CA ALA A 39 3.48 -6.11 1.85
C ALA A 39 4.89 -5.57 1.87
N ARG A 40 5.88 -6.39 1.59
CA ARG A 40 7.24 -5.94 1.55
C ARG A 40 7.46 -4.95 0.42
N GLN A 41 6.92 -5.25 -0.74
CA GLN A 41 7.03 -4.34 -1.86
C GLN A 41 6.36 -3.02 -1.55
N CYS A 42 5.20 -3.10 -0.91
CA CYS A 42 4.46 -1.90 -0.57
C CYS A 42 5.25 -1.02 0.39
N ARG A 43 5.87 -1.63 1.40
CA ARG A 43 6.66 -0.85 2.35
C ARG A 43 7.84 -0.19 1.65
N TYR A 44 8.48 -0.91 0.76
CA TYR A 44 9.60 -0.38 0.03
C TYR A 44 9.16 0.82 -0.82
N LEU A 45 8.04 0.69 -1.51
CA LEU A 45 7.53 1.76 -2.34
C LEU A 45 7.11 2.96 -1.50
N MET A 46 6.49 2.71 -0.36
CA MET A 46 6.11 3.80 0.52
C MET A 46 7.32 4.53 1.03
N GLU A 47 8.40 3.81 1.27
CA GLU A 47 9.59 4.46 1.72
C GLU A 47 10.20 5.33 0.65
N ILE A 48 10.14 4.90 -0.60
CA ILE A 48 10.65 5.69 -1.69
C ILE A 48 9.80 6.93 -1.89
N HIS A 49 8.49 6.78 -1.85
CA HIS A 49 7.61 7.91 -2.16
C HIS A 49 7.32 8.78 -0.95
N TYR A 50 7.27 8.20 0.24
CA TYR A 50 6.90 8.93 1.43
C TYR A 50 7.83 8.61 2.59
N GLY A 51 9.12 8.64 2.33
CA GLY A 51 10.08 8.22 3.35
C GLY A 51 10.06 9.06 4.61
N ASP A 52 9.54 10.27 4.52
CA ASP A 52 9.47 11.13 5.69
C ASP A 52 8.28 10.87 6.56
N LEU A 53 7.39 9.98 6.16
CA LEU A 53 6.17 9.73 6.88
C LEU A 53 6.20 8.37 7.53
N THR A 54 5.39 8.20 8.58
CA THR A 54 5.21 6.87 9.14
C THR A 54 4.35 6.07 8.19
N LEU A 55 4.29 4.76 8.41
CA LEU A 55 3.46 3.91 7.58
C LEU A 55 1.99 4.32 7.68
N ALA A 56 1.55 4.69 8.88
CA ALA A 56 0.16 5.10 9.06
C ALA A 56 -0.15 6.37 8.28
N GLN A 57 0.79 7.31 8.27
CA GLN A 57 0.57 8.55 7.55
C GLN A 57 0.57 8.31 6.04
N ALA A 58 1.48 7.46 5.57
CA ALA A 58 1.54 7.16 4.15
C ALA A 58 0.28 6.43 3.71
N ASP A 59 -0.19 5.51 4.54
CA ASP A 59 -1.40 4.76 4.23
C ASP A 59 -2.59 5.70 4.10
N LEU A 60 -2.70 6.65 5.02
CA LEU A 60 -3.81 7.60 4.98
C LEU A 60 -3.75 8.46 3.73
N LEU A 61 -2.57 8.90 3.35
CA LEU A 61 -2.44 9.69 2.14
C LEU A 61 -2.82 8.89 0.91
N ILE A 62 -2.37 7.65 0.83
CA ILE A 62 -2.69 6.81 -0.31
C ILE A 62 -4.19 6.55 -0.35
N TRP A 63 -4.80 6.27 0.81
CA TRP A 63 -6.21 6.01 0.85
C TRP A 63 -7.00 7.23 0.37
N THR A 64 -6.62 8.40 0.81
CA THR A 64 -7.29 9.63 0.42
C THR A 64 -7.15 9.85 -1.09
N LYS A 65 -5.94 9.62 -1.60
CA LYS A 65 -5.71 9.85 -2.99
C LYS A 65 -6.45 8.87 -3.87
N MET A 66 -6.44 7.60 -3.50
CA MET A 66 -7.02 6.59 -4.34
C MET A 66 -8.54 6.47 -4.16
N SER A 67 -9.07 7.04 -3.11
CA SER A 67 -10.52 6.99 -2.93
C SER A 67 -11.23 7.93 -3.89
N GLY A 68 -10.48 8.86 -4.40
CA GLY A 68 -11.07 9.74 -5.38
C GLY A 68 -12.01 10.76 -4.84
N ARG A 69 -12.01 11.01 -3.62
CA ARG A 69 -12.87 11.79 -3.10
C ARG A 69 -12.57 13.06 -3.04
N LEU A 70 -11.81 13.51 -3.31
CA LEU A 70 -11.53 14.70 -3.21
C LEU A 70 -12.18 15.51 -3.75
N ASP A 71 -12.62 15.68 -4.07
CA ASP A 71 -13.19 16.54 -4.65
C ASP A 71 -13.32 17.25 -4.31
#